data_0aec5a64ce085003db579fbaaf1c6d25
#
_entry.id   0aec5a64ce085003db579fbaaf1c6d25
#
_cell.length_a   1.000
_cell.length_b   1.000
_cell.length_c   1.000
_cell.angle_alpha   90.00
_cell.angle_beta   90.00
_cell.angle_gamma   90.00
#
_symmetry.space_group_name_H-M   'P 1'
#
loop_
_entity.id
_entity.type
_entity.pdbx_description
1 polymer ?
#
loop_
_entity_poly.entity_id
_entity_poly.type
_entity_poly.pdbx_seq_one_letter_code
_entity_poly.pdbx_strand_id
1 'polypeptide(L)'
;MIFVSPGLFQIRTTSSALLLMGALVFIALTPITSRAQRTRPAPDEPESKPAFSDFRGVHIGMTADEARKKLGNPRVKDADQDLYVFNETQAVQVFYDKGATVVAISIDFYDGASSIPSARDVLGTEADARTDGSLYKMMRYPKAGYWVSYSRTAGKASTTTITIQKIEH
;
A
#
# COMPACT_ATOMS: atom_id res chain seq x y z
N MET A 1 -24.56 23.37 -45.33
CA MET A 1 -25.44 24.51 -45.17
C MET A 1 -26.76 24.01 -44.58
N ILE A 2 -26.84 23.85 -43.25
CA ILE A 2 -28.10 23.75 -42.50
C ILE A 2 -27.83 24.28 -41.09
N PHE A 3 -28.46 25.42 -40.81
CA PHE A 3 -28.51 26.11 -39.52
C PHE A 3 -29.43 25.36 -38.56
N VAL A 4 -29.07 25.19 -37.32
CA VAL A 4 -30.00 24.88 -36.23
C VAL A 4 -29.77 25.85 -35.08
N SER A 5 -30.84 26.54 -34.75
CA SER A 5 -30.99 27.64 -33.80
C SER A 5 -31.02 27.15 -32.33
N PRO A 6 -30.60 27.97 -31.36
CA PRO A 6 -30.70 27.62 -29.91
C PRO A 6 -32.07 28.04 -29.36
N GLY A 7 -32.74 27.08 -28.69
CA GLY A 7 -33.97 27.30 -27.95
C GLY A 7 -33.72 27.95 -26.58
N LEU A 8 -34.27 29.17 -26.42
CA LEU A 8 -34.40 29.84 -25.13
C LEU A 8 -35.47 29.11 -24.26
N PHE A 9 -35.09 28.65 -23.08
CA PHE A 9 -36.06 28.21 -22.09
C PHE A 9 -36.34 29.35 -21.11
N GLN A 10 -37.55 29.90 -21.18
CA GLN A 10 -38.05 30.97 -20.31
C GLN A 10 -38.50 30.40 -18.96
N ILE A 11 -37.94 30.92 -17.89
CA ILE A 11 -38.39 30.66 -16.53
C ILE A 11 -39.55 31.64 -16.22
N ARG A 12 -40.73 31.10 -16.04
CA ARG A 12 -41.89 31.84 -15.50
C ARG A 12 -41.84 31.91 -14.01
N THR A 13 -41.69 33.11 -13.49
CA THR A 13 -41.93 33.46 -12.09
C THR A 13 -43.46 33.63 -11.89
N THR A 14 -44.03 32.86 -10.96
CA THR A 14 -45.35 33.16 -10.41
C THR A 14 -45.20 33.53 -8.95
N SER A 15 -45.39 34.82 -8.69
CA SER A 15 -45.65 35.33 -7.35
C SER A 15 -47.04 34.90 -6.90
N SER A 16 -47.16 34.37 -5.68
CA SER A 16 -48.38 34.40 -4.92
C SER A 16 -48.07 34.62 -3.44
N ALA A 17 -48.37 35.80 -3.02
CA ALA A 17 -48.49 36.15 -1.62
C ALA A 17 -49.81 35.59 -1.06
N LEU A 18 -49.80 35.01 0.14
CA LEU A 18 -50.84 35.29 1.15
C LEU A 18 -50.60 34.62 2.51
N LEU A 19 -50.57 35.51 3.54
CA LEU A 19 -51.10 35.39 4.90
C LEU A 19 -50.57 34.35 5.90
N LEU A 20 -49.85 34.91 6.87
CA LEU A 20 -50.01 34.89 8.33
C LEU A 20 -50.91 33.81 8.94
N MET A 21 -50.31 32.88 9.70
CA MET A 21 -50.83 32.55 11.05
C MET A 21 -49.66 32.08 11.92
N GLY A 22 -49.51 32.75 13.05
CA GLY A 22 -48.47 32.45 14.03
C GLY A 22 -48.75 31.16 14.78
N ALA A 23 -47.75 30.34 14.87
CA ALA A 23 -47.62 29.31 15.87
C ALA A 23 -46.21 29.42 16.45
N LEU A 24 -46.14 29.96 17.65
CA LEU A 24 -44.93 30.01 18.46
C LEU A 24 -44.53 28.59 18.85
N VAL A 25 -43.72 27.94 18.04
CA VAL A 25 -43.10 26.69 18.43
C VAL A 25 -41.82 27.03 19.16
N PHE A 26 -41.83 26.86 20.47
CA PHE A 26 -40.62 26.86 21.31
C PHE A 26 -39.76 25.67 20.87
N ILE A 27 -38.81 25.90 19.99
CA ILE A 27 -37.76 24.93 19.71
C ILE A 27 -36.78 25.04 20.87
N ALA A 28 -36.90 24.11 21.83
CA ALA A 28 -35.88 23.89 22.82
C ALA A 28 -34.60 23.51 22.11
N LEU A 29 -33.62 24.45 22.05
CA LEU A 29 -32.25 24.16 21.65
C LEU A 29 -31.65 23.25 22.71
N THR A 30 -31.72 21.94 22.48
CA THR A 30 -30.87 21.00 23.20
C THR A 30 -29.47 21.14 22.63
N PRO A 31 -28.44 21.47 23.42
CA PRO A 31 -27.08 21.44 22.95
C PRO A 31 -26.73 19.96 22.64
N ILE A 32 -26.58 19.66 21.36
CA ILE A 32 -25.97 18.41 20.93
C ILE A 32 -24.51 18.52 21.33
N THR A 33 -24.19 18.08 22.53
CA THR A 33 -22.81 17.80 22.92
C THR A 33 -22.34 16.64 22.04
N SER A 34 -21.76 16.98 20.90
CA SER A 34 -20.96 16.04 20.11
C SER A 34 -19.82 15.57 21.00
N ARG A 35 -20.08 14.47 21.70
CA ARG A 35 -19.03 13.74 22.38
C ARG A 35 -18.14 13.24 21.26
N ALA A 36 -17.04 13.96 20.99
CA ALA A 36 -15.96 13.45 20.16
C ALA A 36 -15.63 12.07 20.75
N GLN A 37 -16.05 11.02 20.07
CA GLN A 37 -15.55 9.69 20.35
C GLN A 37 -14.05 9.78 20.13
N ARG A 38 -13.31 9.99 21.21
CA ARG A 38 -11.90 9.64 21.24
C ARG A 38 -11.87 8.20 20.82
N THR A 39 -11.46 7.96 19.59
CA THR A 39 -11.10 6.64 19.10
C THR A 39 -10.06 6.13 20.10
N ARG A 40 -10.52 5.24 20.98
CA ARG A 40 -9.64 4.53 21.90
C ARG A 40 -8.62 3.87 20.99
N PRO A 41 -7.31 4.08 21.19
CA PRO A 41 -6.32 3.29 20.47
C PRO A 41 -6.74 1.84 20.62
N ALA A 42 -6.80 1.11 19.52
CA ALA A 42 -7.00 -0.34 19.59
C ALA A 42 -6.00 -0.88 20.63
N PRO A 43 -6.40 -1.85 21.48
CA PRO A 43 -5.46 -2.48 22.39
C PRO A 43 -4.23 -2.83 21.55
N ASP A 44 -3.02 -2.54 22.07
CA ASP A 44 -1.78 -2.91 21.42
C ASP A 44 -1.87 -4.41 21.12
N GLU A 45 -2.28 -4.74 19.90
CA GLU A 45 -2.12 -6.08 19.38
C GLU A 45 -0.63 -6.36 19.50
N PRO A 46 -0.21 -7.46 20.12
CA PRO A 46 1.21 -7.72 20.31
C PRO A 46 1.83 -7.67 18.92
N GLU A 47 2.63 -6.64 18.69
CA GLU A 47 3.25 -6.42 17.39
C GLU A 47 4.04 -7.66 17.04
N SER A 48 3.51 -8.47 16.13
CA SER A 48 4.13 -9.72 15.75
C SER A 48 5.50 -9.41 15.18
N LYS A 49 6.52 -10.06 15.72
CA LYS A 49 7.87 -9.96 15.17
C LYS A 49 7.79 -10.30 13.67
N PRO A 50 8.42 -9.50 12.78
CA PRO A 50 8.42 -9.82 11.37
C PRO A 50 8.93 -11.23 11.11
N ALA A 51 8.16 -12.03 10.37
CA ALA A 51 8.59 -13.37 9.97
C ALA A 51 9.69 -13.27 8.89
N PHE A 52 9.62 -12.22 8.08
CA PHE A 52 10.57 -11.96 6.99
C PHE A 52 11.23 -10.61 7.23
N SER A 53 12.53 -10.59 7.46
CA SER A 53 13.29 -9.38 7.83
C SER A 53 14.50 -9.10 6.93
N ASP A 54 14.89 -10.07 6.11
CA ASP A 54 16.07 -9.98 5.24
C ASP A 54 15.94 -10.90 4.02
N PHE A 55 16.76 -10.64 3.02
CA PHE A 55 16.98 -11.54 1.90
C PHE A 55 18.47 -11.88 1.81
N ARG A 56 18.81 -13.15 2.01
CA ARG A 56 20.23 -13.63 2.02
C ARG A 56 21.13 -12.82 2.94
N GLY A 57 20.58 -12.36 4.09
CA GLY A 57 21.28 -11.54 5.06
C GLY A 57 21.38 -10.05 4.71
N VAL A 58 20.75 -9.59 3.62
CA VAL A 58 20.58 -8.15 3.33
C VAL A 58 19.30 -7.67 3.97
N HIS A 59 19.36 -6.60 4.76
CA HIS A 59 18.23 -6.04 5.49
C HIS A 59 18.19 -4.50 5.39
N ILE A 60 17.08 -3.91 5.76
CA ILE A 60 16.91 -2.45 5.84
C ILE A 60 17.97 -1.83 6.75
N GLY A 61 18.55 -0.71 6.33
CA GLY A 61 19.58 0.01 7.07
C GLY A 61 21.03 -0.45 6.82
N MET A 62 21.23 -1.53 6.06
CA MET A 62 22.56 -1.98 5.64
C MET A 62 23.13 -1.03 4.58
N THR A 63 24.45 -0.86 4.53
CA THR A 63 25.09 -0.07 3.45
C THR A 63 25.07 -0.81 2.11
N ALA A 64 25.10 -0.06 1.01
CA ALA A 64 25.15 -0.63 -0.34
C ALA A 64 26.35 -1.57 -0.53
N ASP A 65 27.52 -1.23 0.03
CA ASP A 65 28.72 -2.06 -0.10
C ASP A 65 28.60 -3.37 0.69
N GLU A 66 27.97 -3.36 1.87
CA GLU A 66 27.68 -4.57 2.62
C GLU A 66 26.66 -5.46 1.90
N ALA A 67 25.61 -4.85 1.30
CA ALA A 67 24.64 -5.57 0.51
C ALA A 67 25.28 -6.24 -0.70
N ARG A 68 26.11 -5.53 -1.44
CA ARG A 68 26.90 -6.05 -2.58
C ARG A 68 27.85 -7.17 -2.16
N LYS A 69 28.49 -7.02 -1.00
CA LYS A 69 29.37 -8.09 -0.45
C LYS A 69 28.61 -9.39 -0.18
N LYS A 70 27.32 -9.30 0.21
CA LYS A 70 26.50 -10.47 0.48
C LYS A 70 25.86 -11.07 -0.76
N LEU A 71 25.39 -10.24 -1.69
CA LEU A 71 24.67 -10.71 -2.89
C LEU A 71 25.58 -10.94 -4.10
N GLY A 72 26.81 -10.43 -4.05
CA GLY A 72 27.75 -10.46 -5.17
C GLY A 72 27.58 -9.26 -6.11
N ASN A 73 28.03 -9.42 -7.36
CA ASN A 73 27.95 -8.36 -8.35
C ASN A 73 26.54 -8.22 -8.92
N PRO A 74 25.91 -7.05 -8.85
CA PRO A 74 24.63 -6.82 -9.48
C PRO A 74 24.75 -6.83 -11.01
N ARG A 75 23.70 -7.23 -11.70
CA ARG A 75 23.60 -7.13 -13.18
C ARG A 75 23.50 -5.67 -13.64
N VAL A 76 22.78 -4.84 -12.87
CA VAL A 76 22.73 -3.39 -13.04
C VAL A 76 23.10 -2.77 -11.70
N LYS A 77 24.09 -1.89 -11.72
CA LYS A 77 24.56 -1.15 -10.54
C LYS A 77 24.31 0.33 -10.76
N ASP A 78 23.53 0.95 -9.86
CA ASP A 78 23.26 2.38 -9.90
C ASP A 78 23.46 3.01 -8.51
N ALA A 79 23.32 4.34 -8.43
CA ALA A 79 23.48 5.09 -7.19
C ALA A 79 22.33 4.83 -6.20
N ASP A 80 21.12 4.67 -6.71
CA ASP A 80 19.89 4.51 -5.94
C ASP A 80 19.30 3.09 -5.96
N GLN A 81 19.83 2.20 -6.82
CA GLN A 81 19.38 0.80 -6.87
C GLN A 81 20.41 -0.14 -7.48
N ASP A 82 20.32 -1.39 -7.08
CA ASP A 82 21.01 -2.52 -7.71
C ASP A 82 20.01 -3.58 -8.15
N LEU A 83 20.18 -4.11 -9.37
CA LEU A 83 19.41 -5.26 -9.86
C LEU A 83 20.29 -6.51 -9.87
N TYR A 84 19.84 -7.55 -9.21
CA TYR A 84 20.42 -8.88 -9.23
C TYR A 84 19.51 -9.84 -9.97
N VAL A 85 20.07 -10.64 -10.87
CA VAL A 85 19.37 -11.74 -11.54
C VAL A 85 20.09 -13.02 -11.17
N PHE A 86 19.50 -13.80 -10.26
CA PHE A 86 20.13 -15.03 -9.78
C PHE A 86 19.97 -16.20 -10.74
N ASN A 87 18.82 -16.25 -11.43
CA ASN A 87 18.52 -17.22 -12.48
C ASN A 87 17.31 -16.71 -13.31
N GLU A 88 16.81 -17.54 -14.22
CA GLU A 88 15.67 -17.22 -15.09
C GLU A 88 14.35 -16.98 -14.33
N THR A 89 14.26 -17.48 -13.09
CA THR A 89 13.04 -17.46 -12.28
C THR A 89 13.15 -16.61 -11.01
N GLN A 90 14.29 -15.94 -10.76
CA GLN A 90 14.48 -15.11 -9.58
C GLN A 90 15.32 -13.86 -9.84
N ALA A 91 14.73 -12.71 -9.59
CA ALA A 91 15.43 -11.42 -9.58
C ALA A 91 15.19 -10.68 -8.26
N VAL A 92 16.11 -9.77 -7.93
CA VAL A 92 16.03 -8.94 -6.72
C VAL A 92 16.49 -7.52 -7.04
N GLN A 93 15.71 -6.55 -6.59
CA GLN A 93 16.07 -5.14 -6.61
C GLN A 93 16.32 -4.67 -5.17
N VAL A 94 17.47 -4.04 -4.96
CA VAL A 94 17.83 -3.40 -3.68
C VAL A 94 17.89 -1.90 -3.93
N PHE A 95 17.11 -1.15 -3.16
CA PHE A 95 16.99 0.30 -3.28
C PHE A 95 17.74 0.99 -2.13
N TYR A 96 18.38 2.11 -2.45
CA TYR A 96 19.21 2.88 -1.54
C TYR A 96 18.69 4.31 -1.40
N ASP A 97 18.89 4.89 -0.23
CA ASP A 97 18.74 6.33 -0.02
C ASP A 97 19.99 7.10 -0.48
N LYS A 98 19.95 8.44 -0.33
CA LYS A 98 21.08 9.32 -0.67
C LYS A 98 22.35 9.03 0.14
N GLY A 99 22.24 8.36 1.28
CA GLY A 99 23.34 7.91 2.11
C GLY A 99 23.87 6.52 1.73
N ALA A 100 23.44 5.97 0.59
CA ALA A 100 23.76 4.63 0.12
C ALA A 100 23.36 3.54 1.14
N THR A 101 22.23 3.73 1.83
CA THR A 101 21.68 2.80 2.81
C THR A 101 20.45 2.09 2.24
N VAL A 102 20.33 0.78 2.44
CA VAL A 102 19.20 -0.03 1.97
C VAL A 102 17.90 0.47 2.60
N VAL A 103 16.97 0.91 1.75
CA VAL A 103 15.63 1.37 2.15
C VAL A 103 14.52 0.47 1.65
N ALA A 104 14.77 -0.32 0.59
CA ALA A 104 13.82 -1.35 0.16
C ALA A 104 14.55 -2.52 -0.50
N ILE A 105 13.91 -3.69 -0.43
CA ILE A 105 14.32 -4.92 -1.10
C ILE A 105 13.06 -5.50 -1.75
N SER A 106 13.07 -5.70 -3.07
CA SER A 106 11.98 -6.34 -3.80
C SER A 106 12.51 -7.63 -4.43
N ILE A 107 11.86 -8.75 -4.15
CA ILE A 107 12.25 -10.07 -4.61
C ILE A 107 11.13 -10.58 -5.51
N ASP A 108 11.47 -10.85 -6.77
CA ASP A 108 10.55 -11.40 -7.75
C ASP A 108 10.87 -12.88 -8.01
N PHE A 109 9.83 -13.71 -7.90
CA PHE A 109 9.83 -15.09 -8.27
C PHE A 109 8.90 -15.28 -9.48
N TYR A 110 9.46 -15.67 -10.60
CA TYR A 110 8.73 -15.92 -11.83
C TYR A 110 8.24 -17.36 -11.90
N ASP A 111 7.34 -17.61 -12.83
CA ASP A 111 6.82 -18.96 -13.10
C ASP A 111 7.96 -19.97 -13.28
N GLY A 112 7.79 -21.17 -12.71
CA GLY A 112 8.82 -22.21 -12.71
C GLY A 112 9.87 -22.09 -11.60
N ALA A 113 9.81 -21.11 -10.70
CA ALA A 113 10.71 -21.05 -9.55
C ALA A 113 10.49 -22.26 -8.62
N SER A 114 11.59 -22.94 -8.27
CA SER A 114 11.56 -24.18 -7.50
C SER A 114 11.19 -23.99 -6.01
N SER A 115 11.28 -22.78 -5.50
CA SER A 115 11.03 -22.47 -4.08
C SER A 115 10.51 -21.04 -3.92
N ILE A 116 9.19 -20.88 -3.95
CA ILE A 116 8.53 -19.61 -3.72
C ILE A 116 8.00 -19.63 -2.28
N PRO A 117 8.42 -18.71 -1.39
CA PRO A 117 7.86 -18.62 -0.05
C PRO A 117 6.35 -18.38 -0.11
N SER A 118 5.58 -18.99 0.78
CA SER A 118 4.16 -18.70 0.91
C SER A 118 3.93 -17.36 1.62
N ALA A 119 2.72 -16.79 1.48
CA ALA A 119 2.35 -15.60 2.23
C ALA A 119 2.47 -15.82 3.76
N ARG A 120 2.18 -17.04 4.22
CA ARG A 120 2.31 -17.42 5.63
C ARG A 120 3.77 -17.41 6.09
N ASP A 121 4.71 -17.89 5.26
CA ASP A 121 6.14 -17.86 5.60
C ASP A 121 6.68 -16.43 5.68
N VAL A 122 6.15 -15.52 4.86
CA VAL A 122 6.59 -14.13 4.75
C VAL A 122 5.91 -13.22 5.79
N LEU A 123 4.59 -13.36 5.95
CA LEU A 123 3.77 -12.43 6.74
C LEU A 123 3.25 -13.04 8.05
N GLY A 124 3.44 -14.35 8.27
CA GLY A 124 2.82 -15.08 9.38
C GLY A 124 1.32 -15.36 9.19
N THR A 125 0.73 -14.94 8.06
CA THR A 125 -0.70 -15.09 7.75
C THR A 125 -0.91 -15.25 6.24
N GLU A 126 -2.12 -15.68 5.83
CA GLU A 126 -2.47 -15.77 4.43
C GLU A 126 -2.62 -14.38 3.78
N ALA A 127 -2.37 -14.30 2.47
CA ALA A 127 -2.66 -13.12 1.68
C ALA A 127 -4.14 -13.10 1.27
N ASP A 128 -4.66 -11.89 1.07
CA ASP A 128 -6.05 -11.67 0.71
C ASP A 128 -6.24 -11.87 -0.80
N ALA A 129 -7.22 -12.69 -1.18
CA ALA A 129 -7.57 -12.90 -2.58
C ALA A 129 -8.36 -11.71 -3.13
N ARG A 130 -7.99 -11.27 -4.34
CA ARG A 130 -8.70 -10.24 -5.09
C ARG A 130 -9.64 -10.87 -6.10
N THR A 131 -10.54 -10.07 -6.66
CA THR A 131 -11.56 -10.52 -7.62
C THR A 131 -10.99 -11.04 -8.92
N ASP A 132 -9.77 -10.59 -9.30
CA ASP A 132 -9.04 -11.05 -10.48
C ASP A 132 -8.24 -12.34 -10.24
N GLY A 133 -8.29 -12.90 -9.03
CA GLY A 133 -7.55 -14.08 -8.62
C GLY A 133 -6.10 -13.81 -8.18
N SER A 134 -5.66 -12.55 -8.17
CA SER A 134 -4.38 -12.18 -7.58
C SER A 134 -4.45 -12.22 -6.04
N LEU A 135 -3.28 -12.32 -5.40
CA LEU A 135 -3.13 -12.26 -3.96
C LEU A 135 -2.38 -11.01 -3.58
N TYR A 136 -2.77 -10.38 -2.46
CA TYR A 136 -2.02 -9.25 -1.91
C TYR A 136 -2.24 -9.12 -0.40
N LYS A 137 -1.18 -8.84 0.33
CA LYS A 137 -1.25 -8.39 1.71
C LYS A 137 0.01 -7.62 2.08
N MET A 138 -0.16 -6.64 2.96
CA MET A 138 0.93 -5.88 3.55
C MET A 138 0.78 -5.86 5.07
N MET A 139 1.87 -6.08 5.77
CA MET A 139 1.98 -5.97 7.24
C MET A 139 2.97 -4.87 7.59
N ARG A 140 2.57 -3.96 8.48
CA ARG A 140 3.44 -2.88 8.97
C ARG A 140 4.04 -3.30 10.32
N TYR A 141 5.32 -3.01 10.48
CA TYR A 141 6.08 -3.29 11.71
C TYR A 141 6.73 -1.98 12.19
N PRO A 142 5.95 -1.05 12.80
CA PRO A 142 6.45 0.29 13.16
C PRO A 142 7.64 0.26 14.10
N LYS A 143 7.70 -0.66 15.06
CA LYS A 143 8.86 -0.82 15.95
C LYS A 143 10.11 -1.33 15.25
N ALA A 144 9.94 -2.11 14.19
CA ALA A 144 11.05 -2.56 13.34
C ALA A 144 11.43 -1.52 12.26
N GLY A 145 10.58 -0.49 12.05
CA GLY A 145 10.83 0.60 11.12
C GLY A 145 10.57 0.28 9.65
N TYR A 146 9.87 -0.81 9.33
CA TYR A 146 9.58 -1.20 7.95
C TYR A 146 8.22 -1.91 7.82
N TRP A 147 7.79 -2.12 6.59
CA TRP A 147 6.65 -2.98 6.24
C TRP A 147 7.11 -4.09 5.29
N VAL A 148 6.34 -5.16 5.27
CA VAL A 148 6.53 -6.29 4.36
C VAL A 148 5.26 -6.51 3.58
N SER A 149 5.36 -6.68 2.25
CA SER A 149 4.23 -7.08 1.43
C SER A 149 4.51 -8.37 0.68
N TYR A 150 3.43 -9.07 0.41
CA TYR A 150 3.37 -10.23 -0.45
C TYR A 150 2.34 -9.97 -1.54
N SER A 151 2.72 -10.16 -2.78
CA SER A 151 1.80 -10.12 -3.91
C SER A 151 2.06 -11.29 -4.84
N ARG A 152 0.98 -11.77 -5.47
CA ARG A 152 1.05 -12.79 -6.52
C ARG A 152 0.07 -12.43 -7.61
N THR A 153 0.55 -12.32 -8.84
CA THR A 153 -0.32 -12.06 -10.00
C THR A 153 -1.18 -13.27 -10.30
N ALA A 154 -2.37 -13.04 -10.88
CA ALA A 154 -3.23 -14.09 -11.38
C ALA A 154 -2.69 -14.72 -12.69
N GLY A 155 -3.21 -15.90 -13.04
CA GLY A 155 -2.91 -16.56 -14.31
C GLY A 155 -1.82 -17.62 -14.26
N LYS A 156 -1.52 -18.21 -15.44
CA LYS A 156 -0.58 -19.34 -15.54
C LYS A 156 0.88 -18.91 -15.35
N ALA A 157 1.27 -17.77 -15.91
CA ALA A 157 2.61 -17.18 -15.72
C ALA A 157 2.61 -16.21 -14.54
N SER A 158 2.35 -16.72 -13.33
CA SER A 158 2.27 -15.90 -12.15
C SER A 158 3.64 -15.44 -11.67
N THR A 159 3.71 -14.16 -11.25
CA THR A 159 4.88 -13.62 -10.55
C THR A 159 4.50 -13.43 -9.08
N THR A 160 5.35 -13.90 -8.18
CA THR A 160 5.25 -13.62 -6.76
C THR A 160 6.31 -12.58 -6.41
N THR A 161 5.89 -11.45 -5.83
CA THR A 161 6.79 -10.39 -5.37
C THR A 161 6.68 -10.26 -3.85
N ILE A 162 7.84 -10.25 -3.19
CA ILE A 162 7.98 -9.97 -1.76
C ILE A 162 8.76 -8.68 -1.63
N THR A 163 8.20 -7.70 -0.90
CA THR A 163 8.88 -6.42 -0.69
C THR A 163 9.02 -6.15 0.80
N ILE A 164 10.24 -5.78 1.23
CA ILE A 164 10.53 -5.18 2.53
C ILE A 164 10.87 -3.72 2.26
N GLN A 165 10.22 -2.78 2.95
CA GLN A 165 10.52 -1.37 2.74
C GLN A 165 10.44 -0.58 4.05
N LYS A 166 11.42 0.31 4.23
CA LYS A 166 11.49 1.26 5.34
C LYS A 166 10.23 2.12 5.40
N ILE A 167 9.70 2.35 6.59
CA ILE A 167 8.62 3.30 6.82
C ILE A 167 9.23 4.70 6.82
N GLU A 168 8.75 5.56 5.92
CA GLU A 168 9.05 6.99 5.95
C GLU A 168 8.14 7.67 6.98
N HIS A 169 8.71 8.61 7.73
CA HIS A 169 8.04 9.42 8.76
C HIS A 169 7.77 10.82 8.24
#